data_b308a483b3b031f131b4fe2888f3377e
#
_entry.id   b308a483b3b031f131b4fe2888f3377e
#
_cell.length_a   1.000
_cell.length_b   1.000
_cell.length_c   1.000
_cell.angle_alpha   90.00
_cell.angle_beta   90.00
_cell.angle_gamma   90.00
#
_symmetry.space_group_name_H-M   'P 1'
#
loop_
_entity.id
_entity.type
_entity.pdbx_description
1 polymer ?
#
loop_
_entity_poly.entity_id
_entity_poly.type
_entity_poly.pdbx_seq_one_letter_code
_entity_poly.pdbx_strand_id
1 'polypeptide(L)'
;KKFMSEKYLIFGATGSIGSSLAEQLKNSGNDIHLVARNESEVSSIAKKLDCDFTVADVLEDGFIEKVKADVAEIKGIAYCVGSIDLKPLRMVTEQDFNKCMKLNLYSAVEAIKGYQESLKKNKGSIVLFSTVAAQRGFTNHAIIASAKAAVEGLTVSLAAEFAPNIRVNCVAPSLTKSKIAEPMLKNTTIAEGIAKAHPLKRLGEGKDSA
;
A
#
# COMPACT_ATOMS: atom_id res chain seq x y z
N LYS A 1 -11.24 -10.07 31.27
CA LYS A 1 -11.44 -9.20 30.08
C LYS A 1 -10.62 -9.80 28.94
N LYS A 2 -11.31 -10.39 27.98
CA LYS A 2 -10.66 -10.83 26.74
C LYS A 2 -10.16 -9.54 26.06
N PHE A 3 -8.85 -9.31 26.02
CA PHE A 3 -8.28 -8.25 25.21
C PHE A 3 -8.68 -8.58 23.78
N MET A 4 -9.54 -7.75 23.19
CA MET A 4 -9.81 -7.85 21.76
C MET A 4 -8.47 -7.61 21.07
N SER A 5 -8.01 -8.57 20.29
CA SER A 5 -6.72 -8.46 19.61
C SER A 5 -6.80 -7.31 18.61
N GLU A 6 -5.90 -6.36 18.77
CA GLU A 6 -5.81 -5.18 17.94
C GLU A 6 -5.20 -5.57 16.59
N LYS A 7 -6.04 -5.89 15.61
CA LYS A 7 -5.57 -6.35 14.28
C LYS A 7 -5.05 -5.20 13.41
N TYR A 8 -3.98 -5.48 12.69
CA TYR A 8 -3.49 -4.61 11.61
C TYR A 8 -3.95 -5.16 10.27
N LEU A 9 -4.63 -4.32 9.48
CA LEU A 9 -5.17 -4.66 8.17
C LEU A 9 -4.19 -4.26 7.08
N ILE A 10 -3.77 -5.22 6.24
CA ILE A 10 -2.77 -5.01 5.21
C ILE A 10 -3.40 -5.26 3.84
N PHE A 11 -3.70 -4.19 3.11
CA PHE A 11 -4.11 -4.26 1.72
C PHE A 11 -2.91 -4.42 0.80
N GLY A 12 -3.01 -5.27 -0.21
CA GLY A 12 -1.88 -5.59 -1.09
C GLY A 12 -0.83 -6.49 -0.44
N ALA A 13 -1.27 -7.37 0.47
CA ALA A 13 -0.42 -8.25 1.28
C ALA A 13 0.46 -9.23 0.49
N THR A 14 0.16 -9.48 -0.79
CA THR A 14 0.97 -10.32 -1.69
C THR A 14 2.08 -9.56 -2.42
N GLY A 15 2.10 -8.23 -2.30
CA GLY A 15 3.17 -7.39 -2.82
C GLY A 15 4.44 -7.45 -1.96
N SER A 16 5.58 -6.99 -2.52
CA SER A 16 6.88 -7.04 -1.84
C SER A 16 6.89 -6.31 -0.50
N ILE A 17 6.29 -5.11 -0.43
CA ILE A 17 6.21 -4.33 0.81
C ILE A 17 5.18 -4.96 1.76
N GLY A 18 3.97 -5.26 1.26
CA GLY A 18 2.89 -5.79 2.09
C GLY A 18 3.24 -7.13 2.75
N SER A 19 3.89 -8.04 2.03
CA SER A 19 4.32 -9.33 2.59
C SER A 19 5.45 -9.17 3.62
N SER A 20 6.40 -8.27 3.36
CA SER A 20 7.46 -7.97 4.34
C SER A 20 6.90 -7.32 5.61
N LEU A 21 5.94 -6.41 5.47
CA LEU A 21 5.26 -5.79 6.62
C LEU A 21 4.46 -6.81 7.43
N ALA A 22 3.75 -7.73 6.74
CA ALA A 22 3.03 -8.80 7.41
C ALA A 22 3.96 -9.67 8.28
N GLU A 23 5.12 -10.07 7.73
CA GLU A 23 6.14 -10.82 8.47
C GLU A 23 6.68 -10.03 9.68
N GLN A 24 7.01 -8.75 9.51
CA GLN A 24 7.54 -7.92 10.60
C GLN A 24 6.53 -7.71 11.72
N LEU A 25 5.27 -7.40 11.39
CA LEU A 25 4.21 -7.23 12.37
C LEU A 25 3.93 -8.51 13.14
N LYS A 26 3.87 -9.66 12.44
CA LYS A 26 3.65 -10.96 13.09
C LYS A 26 4.81 -11.34 14.00
N ASN A 27 6.05 -11.15 13.55
CA ASN A 27 7.25 -11.40 14.37
C ASN A 27 7.34 -10.49 15.60
N SER A 28 6.70 -9.32 15.54
CA SER A 28 6.60 -8.40 16.67
C SER A 28 5.40 -8.71 17.58
N GLY A 29 4.71 -9.85 17.38
CA GLY A 29 3.61 -10.31 18.21
C GLY A 29 2.27 -9.61 17.93
N ASN A 30 2.14 -8.93 16.78
CA ASN A 30 0.88 -8.29 16.42
C ASN A 30 -0.05 -9.25 15.68
N ASP A 31 -1.36 -9.05 15.87
CA ASP A 31 -2.39 -9.69 15.07
C ASP A 31 -2.54 -8.96 13.73
N ILE A 32 -2.65 -9.71 12.65
CA ILE A 32 -2.77 -9.15 11.29
C ILE A 32 -3.93 -9.79 10.54
N HIS A 33 -4.47 -9.04 9.57
CA HIS A 33 -5.41 -9.55 8.60
C HIS A 33 -4.96 -9.13 7.19
N LEU A 34 -4.84 -10.09 6.29
CA LEU A 34 -4.31 -9.87 4.95
C LEU A 34 -5.42 -9.67 3.94
N VAL A 35 -5.28 -8.68 3.05
CA VAL A 35 -6.22 -8.45 1.95
C VAL A 35 -5.45 -8.45 0.63
N ALA A 36 -5.85 -9.30 -0.30
CA ALA A 36 -5.33 -9.33 -1.65
C ALA A 36 -6.34 -9.97 -2.62
N ARG A 37 -6.16 -9.75 -3.93
CA ARG A 37 -7.07 -10.27 -4.95
C ARG A 37 -6.74 -11.70 -5.41
N ASN A 38 -5.51 -12.14 -5.24
CA ASN A 38 -5.09 -13.48 -5.62
C ASN A 38 -5.17 -14.42 -4.41
N GLU A 39 -6.18 -15.30 -4.43
CA GLU A 39 -6.47 -16.24 -3.36
C GLU A 39 -5.33 -17.19 -3.07
N SER A 40 -4.71 -17.79 -4.10
CA SER A 40 -3.64 -18.77 -3.92
C SER A 40 -2.39 -18.14 -3.27
N GLU A 41 -2.07 -16.90 -3.62
CA GLU A 41 -0.93 -16.19 -3.03
C GLU A 41 -1.21 -15.76 -1.60
N VAL A 42 -2.37 -15.16 -1.33
CA VAL A 42 -2.69 -14.64 0.01
C VAL A 42 -2.90 -15.77 1.01
N SER A 43 -3.57 -16.87 0.63
CA SER A 43 -3.75 -18.03 1.49
C SER A 43 -2.44 -18.70 1.86
N SER A 44 -1.48 -18.78 0.91
CA SER A 44 -0.15 -19.30 1.17
C SER A 44 0.60 -18.46 2.22
N ILE A 45 0.55 -17.13 2.09
CA ILE A 45 1.18 -16.21 3.07
C ILE A 45 0.47 -16.31 4.42
N ALA A 46 -0.86 -16.29 4.43
CA ALA A 46 -1.67 -16.38 5.64
C ALA A 46 -1.39 -17.67 6.42
N LYS A 47 -1.29 -18.81 5.72
CA LYS A 47 -0.91 -20.10 6.31
C LYS A 47 0.49 -20.07 6.92
N LYS A 48 1.48 -19.48 6.22
CA LYS A 48 2.85 -19.33 6.72
C LYS A 48 2.92 -18.48 7.99
N LEU A 49 2.12 -17.41 8.04
CA LEU A 49 2.12 -16.44 9.14
C LEU A 49 1.10 -16.75 10.23
N ASP A 50 0.32 -17.81 10.09
CA ASP A 50 -0.78 -18.17 11.00
C ASP A 50 -1.69 -16.95 11.27
N CYS A 51 -2.35 -16.47 10.23
CA CYS A 51 -3.25 -15.32 10.30
C CYS A 51 -4.41 -15.43 9.30
N ASP A 52 -5.45 -14.61 9.51
CA ASP A 52 -6.63 -14.56 8.66
C ASP A 52 -6.37 -13.72 7.39
N PHE A 53 -7.22 -13.94 6.38
CA PHE A 53 -7.20 -13.15 5.14
C PHE A 53 -8.58 -12.99 4.52
N THR A 54 -8.73 -11.98 3.68
CA THR A 54 -9.89 -11.77 2.79
C THR A 54 -9.40 -11.66 1.35
N VAL A 55 -10.07 -12.36 0.44
CA VAL A 55 -9.86 -12.19 -1.01
C VAL A 55 -10.75 -11.05 -1.50
N ALA A 56 -10.16 -9.93 -1.88
CA ALA A 56 -10.88 -8.77 -2.41
C ALA A 56 -10.03 -8.00 -3.42
N ASP A 57 -10.67 -7.54 -4.50
CA ASP A 57 -10.08 -6.55 -5.41
C ASP A 57 -10.58 -5.16 -5.01
N VAL A 58 -9.67 -4.27 -4.69
CA VAL A 58 -9.99 -2.90 -4.29
C VAL A 58 -10.62 -2.05 -5.41
N LEU A 59 -10.63 -2.55 -6.63
CA LEU A 59 -11.30 -1.92 -7.77
C LEU A 59 -12.78 -2.32 -7.90
N GLU A 60 -13.21 -3.38 -7.22
CA GLU A 60 -14.59 -3.82 -7.19
C GLU A 60 -15.41 -2.98 -6.21
N ASP A 61 -16.65 -2.68 -6.58
CA ASP A 61 -17.58 -2.02 -5.67
C ASP A 61 -17.94 -2.96 -4.51
N GLY A 62 -18.06 -2.42 -3.32
CA GLY A 62 -18.37 -3.21 -2.12
C GLY A 62 -17.19 -4.03 -1.55
N PHE A 63 -15.96 -3.81 -2.02
CA PHE A 63 -14.80 -4.54 -1.48
C PHE A 63 -14.61 -4.32 0.02
N ILE A 64 -14.93 -3.12 0.49
CA ILE A 64 -14.72 -2.79 1.91
C ILE A 64 -15.74 -3.48 2.81
N GLU A 65 -16.99 -3.62 2.38
CA GLU A 65 -18.05 -4.35 3.08
C GLU A 65 -17.68 -5.83 3.22
N LYS A 66 -17.10 -6.41 2.17
CA LYS A 66 -16.59 -7.79 2.19
C LYS A 66 -15.46 -7.94 3.22
N VAL A 67 -14.49 -7.03 3.22
CA VAL A 67 -13.40 -7.06 4.21
C VAL A 67 -13.92 -6.87 5.64
N LYS A 68 -14.90 -5.97 5.84
CA LYS A 68 -15.50 -5.72 7.16
C LYS A 68 -16.31 -6.89 7.70
N ALA A 69 -16.87 -7.74 6.84
CA ALA A 69 -17.53 -8.96 7.26
C ALA A 69 -16.58 -9.95 7.94
N ASP A 70 -15.32 -10.00 7.48
CA ASP A 70 -14.29 -10.90 8.03
C ASP A 70 -13.54 -10.25 9.22
N VAL A 71 -13.35 -8.93 9.20
CA VAL A 71 -12.64 -8.20 10.26
C VAL A 71 -13.29 -6.85 10.55
N ALA A 72 -14.06 -6.77 11.64
CA ALA A 72 -14.82 -5.58 11.98
C ALA A 72 -14.00 -4.52 12.77
N GLU A 73 -13.05 -4.95 13.59
CA GLU A 73 -12.26 -4.09 14.48
C GLU A 73 -10.77 -4.17 14.15
N ILE A 74 -10.15 -3.01 13.98
CA ILE A 74 -8.73 -2.90 13.66
C ILE A 74 -8.06 -1.77 14.44
N LYS A 75 -6.73 -1.84 14.54
CA LYS A 75 -5.87 -0.79 15.11
C LYS A 75 -5.05 -0.06 14.07
N GLY A 76 -4.84 -0.67 12.91
CA GLY A 76 -4.05 -0.03 11.87
C GLY A 76 -4.41 -0.49 10.48
N ILE A 77 -4.16 0.39 9.50
CA ILE A 77 -4.24 0.11 8.08
C ILE A 77 -2.88 0.39 7.44
N ALA A 78 -2.38 -0.59 6.68
CA ALA A 78 -1.33 -0.38 5.70
C ALA A 78 -1.92 -0.60 4.30
N TYR A 79 -1.99 0.46 3.49
CA TYR A 79 -2.48 0.38 2.12
C TYR A 79 -1.31 0.24 1.15
N CYS A 80 -0.87 -1.00 0.93
CA CYS A 80 0.29 -1.35 0.09
C CYS A 80 -0.09 -1.63 -1.38
N VAL A 81 -1.35 -1.37 -1.77
CA VAL A 81 -1.80 -1.52 -3.16
C VAL A 81 -1.28 -0.38 -4.00
N GLY A 82 -0.84 -0.69 -5.22
CA GLY A 82 -0.40 0.32 -6.15
C GLY A 82 -0.01 -0.27 -7.50
N SER A 83 0.33 0.62 -8.42
CA SER A 83 0.82 0.29 -9.75
C SER A 83 2.06 1.11 -10.12
N ILE A 84 2.71 0.73 -11.23
CA ILE A 84 3.74 1.52 -11.90
C ILE A 84 3.26 1.75 -13.34
N ASP A 85 2.50 2.83 -13.55
CA ASP A 85 1.93 3.17 -14.85
C ASP A 85 2.84 4.19 -15.55
N LEU A 86 3.71 3.68 -16.43
CA LEU A 86 4.68 4.48 -17.20
C LEU A 86 4.23 4.62 -18.65
N LYS A 87 3.94 5.86 -19.05
CA LYS A 87 3.43 6.14 -20.40
C LYS A 87 3.83 7.54 -20.86
N PRO A 88 4.34 7.72 -22.10
CA PRO A 88 4.58 9.04 -22.65
C PRO A 88 3.29 9.88 -22.65
N LEU A 89 3.36 11.15 -22.25
CA LEU A 89 2.17 11.99 -22.07
C LEU A 89 1.26 12.02 -23.31
N ARG A 90 1.83 12.05 -24.51
CA ARG A 90 1.06 12.02 -25.78
C ARG A 90 0.18 10.77 -25.98
N MET A 91 0.45 9.70 -25.22
CA MET A 91 -0.30 8.45 -25.30
C MET A 91 -1.24 8.24 -24.09
N VAL A 92 -1.20 9.15 -23.14
CA VAL A 92 -2.01 9.07 -21.92
C VAL A 92 -3.45 9.44 -22.24
N THR A 93 -4.38 8.64 -21.73
CA THR A 93 -5.82 8.87 -21.84
C THR A 93 -6.40 9.25 -20.47
N GLU A 94 -7.60 9.82 -20.47
CA GLU A 94 -8.38 10.05 -19.24
C GLU A 94 -8.62 8.74 -18.47
N GLN A 95 -8.87 7.65 -19.19
CA GLN A 95 -9.08 6.33 -18.58
C GLN A 95 -7.83 5.83 -17.83
N ASP A 96 -6.62 6.09 -18.36
CA ASP A 96 -5.37 5.74 -17.67
C ASP A 96 -5.29 6.48 -16.32
N PHE A 97 -5.60 7.78 -16.30
CA PHE A 97 -5.65 8.57 -15.07
C PHE A 97 -6.69 8.04 -14.10
N ASN A 98 -7.92 7.85 -14.56
CA ASN A 98 -9.04 7.39 -13.71
C ASN A 98 -8.73 6.04 -13.07
N LYS A 99 -8.18 5.09 -13.83
CA LYS A 99 -7.77 3.78 -13.32
C LYS A 99 -6.66 3.89 -12.27
N CYS A 100 -5.63 4.70 -12.55
CA CYS A 100 -4.53 4.89 -11.63
C CYS A 100 -4.98 5.58 -10.34
N MET A 101 -5.82 6.62 -10.44
CA MET A 101 -6.39 7.32 -9.29
C MET A 101 -7.31 6.41 -8.47
N LYS A 102 -8.18 5.60 -9.13
CA LYS A 102 -9.05 4.64 -8.43
C LYS A 102 -8.19 3.68 -7.60
N LEU A 103 -7.19 3.05 -8.20
CA LEU A 103 -6.35 2.06 -7.53
C LEU A 103 -5.51 2.63 -6.39
N ASN A 104 -4.85 3.77 -6.63
CA ASN A 104 -3.83 4.30 -5.72
C ASN A 104 -4.39 5.25 -4.66
N LEU A 105 -5.53 5.93 -4.95
CA LEU A 105 -6.07 6.98 -4.07
C LEU A 105 -7.49 6.65 -3.59
N TYR A 106 -8.46 6.52 -4.51
CA TYR A 106 -9.88 6.44 -4.11
C TYR A 106 -10.18 5.18 -3.32
N SER A 107 -9.62 4.02 -3.70
CA SER A 107 -9.80 2.78 -2.94
C SER A 107 -9.13 2.85 -1.55
N ALA A 108 -8.03 3.60 -1.40
CA ALA A 108 -7.45 3.86 -0.09
C ALA A 108 -8.37 4.72 0.79
N VAL A 109 -9.00 5.74 0.20
CA VAL A 109 -10.00 6.57 0.90
C VAL A 109 -11.20 5.73 1.34
N GLU A 110 -11.72 4.84 0.48
CA GLU A 110 -12.82 3.93 0.83
C GLU A 110 -12.43 3.01 1.99
N ALA A 111 -11.22 2.43 1.96
CA ALA A 111 -10.72 1.60 3.05
C ALA A 111 -10.63 2.38 4.38
N ILE A 112 -10.09 3.59 4.35
CA ILE A 112 -9.96 4.46 5.53
C ILE A 112 -11.35 4.82 6.09
N LYS A 113 -12.28 5.26 5.23
CA LYS A 113 -13.66 5.60 5.62
C LYS A 113 -14.37 4.42 6.26
N GLY A 114 -14.21 3.22 5.70
CA GLY A 114 -14.83 2.01 6.22
C GLY A 114 -14.41 1.66 7.64
N TYR A 115 -13.20 2.04 8.05
CA TYR A 115 -12.63 1.72 9.37
C TYR A 115 -12.38 2.91 10.27
N GLN A 116 -12.80 4.11 9.91
CA GLN A 116 -12.51 5.35 10.65
C GLN A 116 -12.91 5.26 12.13
N GLU A 117 -14.09 4.74 12.42
CA GLU A 117 -14.58 4.62 13.81
C GLU A 117 -13.75 3.61 14.62
N SER A 118 -13.40 2.47 14.01
CA SER A 118 -12.54 1.47 14.66
C SER A 118 -11.15 2.03 14.95
N LEU A 119 -10.55 2.70 13.97
CA LEU A 119 -9.25 3.36 14.12
C LEU A 119 -9.27 4.43 15.20
N LYS A 120 -10.32 5.26 15.25
CA LYS A 120 -10.49 6.29 16.28
C LYS A 120 -10.62 5.69 17.67
N LYS A 121 -11.47 4.68 17.84
CA LYS A 121 -11.67 3.95 19.09
C LYS A 121 -10.38 3.36 19.64
N ASN A 122 -9.54 2.80 18.76
CA ASN A 122 -8.31 2.08 19.10
C ASN A 122 -7.07 2.96 19.06
N LYS A 123 -7.21 4.30 18.89
CA LYS A 123 -6.09 5.26 18.72
C LYS A 123 -5.09 4.76 17.68
N GLY A 124 -5.62 4.42 16.52
CA GLY A 124 -4.95 3.64 15.49
C GLY A 124 -3.95 4.42 14.64
N SER A 125 -3.47 3.76 13.59
CA SER A 125 -2.57 4.35 12.63
C SER A 125 -2.87 3.92 11.20
N ILE A 126 -2.58 4.81 10.26
CA ILE A 126 -2.71 4.59 8.82
C ILE A 126 -1.35 4.82 8.19
N VAL A 127 -0.92 3.89 7.33
CA VAL A 127 0.27 4.04 6.51
C VAL A 127 -0.13 3.90 5.04
N LEU A 128 0.19 4.93 4.27
CA LEU A 128 0.02 4.99 2.82
C LEU A 128 1.38 4.94 2.13
N PHE A 129 1.39 4.60 0.85
CA PHE A 129 2.62 4.51 0.08
C PHE A 129 2.58 5.43 -1.13
N SER A 130 3.52 6.38 -1.17
CA SER A 130 3.84 7.25 -2.30
C SER A 130 5.04 6.68 -3.08
N THR A 131 5.81 7.53 -3.68
CA THR A 131 7.06 7.26 -4.39
C THR A 131 7.90 8.52 -4.47
N VAL A 132 9.22 8.39 -4.51
CA VAL A 132 10.11 9.53 -4.78
C VAL A 132 9.77 10.24 -6.10
N ALA A 133 9.10 9.55 -7.04
CA ALA A 133 8.65 10.12 -8.31
C ALA A 133 7.54 11.18 -8.13
N ALA A 134 6.88 11.24 -7.00
CA ALA A 134 5.90 12.30 -6.69
C ALA A 134 6.56 13.66 -6.51
N GLN A 135 7.83 13.69 -6.06
CA GLN A 135 8.58 14.91 -5.76
C GLN A 135 9.72 15.16 -6.76
N ARG A 136 10.19 14.11 -7.45
CA ARG A 136 11.23 14.20 -8.48
C ARG A 136 10.63 13.87 -9.84
N GLY A 137 10.87 14.73 -10.83
CA GLY A 137 10.44 14.45 -12.21
C GLY A 137 11.20 13.29 -12.83
N PHE A 138 10.45 12.35 -13.41
CA PHE A 138 10.99 11.27 -14.24
C PHE A 138 10.20 11.17 -15.55
N THR A 139 10.87 10.76 -16.61
CA THR A 139 10.24 10.54 -17.92
C THR A 139 9.12 9.50 -17.82
N ASN A 140 7.99 9.74 -18.46
CA ASN A 140 6.83 8.85 -18.53
C ASN A 140 6.08 8.60 -17.21
N HIS A 141 6.34 9.38 -16.15
CA HIS A 141 5.73 9.18 -14.83
C HIS A 141 4.50 10.06 -14.57
N ALA A 142 3.99 10.81 -15.56
CA ALA A 142 2.92 11.79 -15.36
C ALA A 142 1.70 11.21 -14.61
N ILE A 143 1.25 10.00 -14.95
CA ILE A 143 0.07 9.37 -14.33
C ILE A 143 0.38 9.00 -12.87
N ILE A 144 1.39 8.15 -12.68
CA ILE A 144 1.68 7.60 -11.34
C ILE A 144 2.21 8.66 -10.37
N ALA A 145 3.03 9.59 -10.85
CA ALA A 145 3.53 10.69 -10.01
C ALA A 145 2.38 11.57 -9.51
N SER A 146 1.41 11.91 -10.37
CA SER A 146 0.23 12.68 -9.99
C SER A 146 -0.62 11.94 -8.94
N ALA A 147 -0.90 10.66 -9.15
CA ALA A 147 -1.67 9.86 -8.21
C ALA A 147 -0.96 9.74 -6.83
N LYS A 148 0.35 9.55 -6.84
CA LYS A 148 1.13 9.40 -5.60
C LYS A 148 1.36 10.75 -4.89
N ALA A 149 1.47 11.86 -5.60
CA ALA A 149 1.43 13.20 -5.01
C ALA A 149 0.08 13.49 -4.33
N ALA A 150 -1.03 13.04 -4.94
CA ALA A 150 -2.36 13.14 -4.31
C ALA A 150 -2.44 12.31 -3.01
N VAL A 151 -1.79 11.13 -2.94
CA VAL A 151 -1.67 10.34 -1.70
C VAL A 151 -0.90 11.10 -0.61
N GLU A 152 0.16 11.83 -0.96
CA GLU A 152 0.90 12.66 -0.01
C GLU A 152 0.01 13.80 0.54
N GLY A 153 -0.71 14.50 -0.34
CA GLY A 153 -1.67 15.53 0.06
C GLY A 153 -2.79 14.99 0.95
N LEU A 154 -3.35 13.82 0.60
CA LEU A 154 -4.33 13.12 1.43
C LEU A 154 -3.77 12.80 2.81
N THR A 155 -2.53 12.31 2.90
CA THR A 155 -1.87 11.98 4.16
C THR A 155 -1.79 13.20 5.08
N VAL A 156 -1.34 14.33 4.58
CA VAL A 156 -1.20 15.57 5.37
C VAL A 156 -2.57 16.05 5.86
N SER A 157 -3.59 16.05 4.98
CA SER A 157 -4.95 16.45 5.33
C SER A 157 -5.56 15.56 6.40
N LEU A 158 -5.48 14.24 6.23
CA LEU A 158 -6.03 13.29 7.20
C LEU A 158 -5.26 13.27 8.53
N ALA A 159 -3.95 13.52 8.50
CA ALA A 159 -3.17 13.64 9.73
C ALA A 159 -3.66 14.83 10.59
N ALA A 160 -4.00 15.95 9.95
CA ALA A 160 -4.57 17.11 10.63
C ALA A 160 -6.02 16.86 11.11
N GLU A 161 -6.85 16.25 10.25
CA GLU A 161 -8.27 15.99 10.54
C GLU A 161 -8.47 14.98 11.68
N PHE A 162 -7.65 13.93 11.70
CA PHE A 162 -7.81 12.81 12.62
C PHE A 162 -7.04 12.95 13.94
N ALA A 163 -6.18 13.95 14.05
CA ALA A 163 -5.46 14.22 15.29
C ALA A 163 -6.42 14.58 16.44
N PRO A 164 -6.15 14.18 17.69
CA PRO A 164 -5.01 13.35 18.14
C PRO A 164 -5.30 11.85 18.15
N ASN A 165 -6.41 11.40 17.53
CA ASN A 165 -6.94 10.04 17.72
C ASN A 165 -6.32 9.01 16.76
N ILE A 166 -6.01 9.40 15.51
CA ILE A 166 -5.44 8.51 14.50
C ILE A 166 -4.19 9.19 13.93
N ARG A 167 -3.10 8.44 13.84
CA ARG A 167 -1.89 8.90 13.15
C ARG A 167 -1.95 8.48 11.68
N VAL A 168 -1.58 9.38 10.77
CA VAL A 168 -1.54 9.11 9.33
C VAL A 168 -0.16 9.44 8.80
N ASN A 169 0.48 8.48 8.16
CA ASN A 169 1.82 8.62 7.61
C ASN A 169 1.90 8.09 6.17
N CYS A 170 2.89 8.55 5.44
CA CYS A 170 3.18 8.10 4.09
C CYS A 170 4.66 7.74 3.96
N VAL A 171 4.93 6.59 3.34
CA VAL A 171 6.28 6.17 2.95
C VAL A 171 6.42 6.38 1.44
N ALA A 172 7.50 7.02 1.01
CA ALA A 172 7.81 7.31 -0.39
C ALA A 172 9.05 6.53 -0.86
N PRO A 173 8.93 5.26 -1.22
CA PRO A 173 10.06 4.45 -1.66
C PRO A 173 10.63 4.93 -3.00
N SER A 174 11.92 4.67 -3.20
CA SER A 174 12.50 4.62 -4.53
C SER A 174 12.24 3.26 -5.17
N LEU A 175 12.86 2.97 -6.32
CA LEU A 175 12.63 1.70 -7.03
C LEU A 175 12.96 0.52 -6.12
N THR A 176 11.93 -0.26 -5.83
CA THR A 176 11.96 -1.43 -4.96
C THR A 176 11.72 -2.69 -5.77
N LYS A 177 12.51 -3.74 -5.53
CA LYS A 177 12.33 -5.05 -6.18
C LYS A 177 10.94 -5.59 -5.86
N SER A 178 10.13 -5.79 -6.90
CA SER A 178 8.76 -6.27 -6.78
C SER A 178 8.25 -6.79 -8.12
N LYS A 179 7.17 -7.57 -8.11
CA LYS A 179 6.52 -8.05 -9.35
C LYS A 179 6.10 -6.87 -10.26
N ILE A 180 5.60 -5.77 -9.71
CA ILE A 180 5.19 -4.60 -10.51
C ILE A 180 6.37 -3.81 -11.08
N ALA A 181 7.57 -3.91 -10.49
CA ALA A 181 8.79 -3.29 -10.98
C ALA A 181 9.56 -4.18 -11.97
N GLU A 182 9.19 -5.45 -12.11
CA GLU A 182 9.89 -6.44 -12.94
C GLU A 182 10.14 -5.97 -14.40
N PRO A 183 9.18 -5.33 -15.09
CA PRO A 183 9.43 -4.81 -16.43
C PRO A 183 10.59 -3.81 -16.51
N MET A 184 10.78 -2.99 -15.49
CA MET A 184 11.91 -2.06 -15.40
C MET A 184 13.21 -2.78 -15.02
N LEU A 185 13.12 -3.83 -14.21
CA LEU A 185 14.27 -4.59 -13.72
C LEU A 185 14.86 -5.53 -14.76
N LYS A 186 14.07 -5.94 -15.76
CA LYS A 186 14.55 -6.75 -16.91
C LYS A 186 15.64 -6.04 -17.72
N ASN A 187 15.65 -4.71 -17.74
CA ASN A 187 16.75 -3.94 -18.31
C ASN A 187 17.84 -3.73 -17.25
N THR A 188 18.86 -4.59 -17.28
CA THR A 188 19.95 -4.59 -16.29
C THR A 188 20.70 -3.26 -16.25
N THR A 189 20.91 -2.61 -17.40
CA THR A 189 21.59 -1.30 -17.48
C THR A 189 20.82 -0.22 -16.74
N ILE A 190 19.48 -0.20 -16.89
CA ILE A 190 18.62 0.75 -16.17
C ILE A 190 18.63 0.43 -14.67
N ALA A 191 18.46 -0.84 -14.30
CA ALA A 191 18.44 -1.27 -12.93
C ALA A 191 19.76 -0.94 -12.19
N GLU A 192 20.90 -1.20 -12.84
CA GLU A 192 22.22 -0.85 -12.32
C GLU A 192 22.45 0.66 -12.21
N GLY A 193 22.00 1.42 -13.22
CA GLY A 193 22.06 2.88 -13.19
C GLY A 193 21.31 3.47 -12.01
N ILE A 194 20.09 2.98 -11.76
CA ILE A 194 19.28 3.39 -10.61
C ILE A 194 19.96 2.95 -9.30
N ALA A 195 20.44 1.72 -9.20
CA ALA A 195 21.13 1.22 -8.03
C ALA A 195 22.39 2.08 -7.70
N LYS A 196 23.18 2.44 -8.70
CA LYS A 196 24.35 3.31 -8.56
C LYS A 196 24.00 4.72 -8.08
N ALA A 197 22.82 5.22 -8.44
CA ALA A 197 22.33 6.54 -7.99
C ALA A 197 21.89 6.54 -6.50
N HIS A 198 21.56 5.40 -5.93
CA HIS A 198 21.25 5.31 -4.50
C HIS A 198 22.53 5.40 -3.63
N PRO A 199 22.47 6.06 -2.46
CA PRO A 199 23.59 6.10 -1.53
C PRO A 199 24.10 4.70 -1.15
N LEU A 200 23.19 3.75 -0.91
CA LEU A 200 23.52 2.36 -0.56
C LEU A 200 23.94 1.49 -1.76
N LYS A 201 24.03 2.07 -2.97
CA LYS A 201 24.44 1.39 -4.22
C LYS A 201 23.65 0.11 -4.53
N ARG A 202 22.40 0.04 -4.09
CA ARG A 202 21.47 -1.07 -4.37
C ARG A 202 20.06 -0.56 -4.58
N LEU A 203 19.22 -1.39 -5.18
CA LEU A 203 17.78 -1.19 -5.22
C LEU A 203 17.15 -1.46 -3.85
N GLY A 204 15.99 -0.86 -3.60
CA GLY A 204 15.19 -1.17 -2.42
C GLY A 204 14.67 -2.62 -2.43
N GLU A 205 14.43 -3.15 -1.25
CA GLU A 205 13.71 -4.40 -1.02
C GLU A 205 12.45 -4.10 -0.20
N GLY A 206 11.45 -4.99 -0.25
CA GLY A 206 10.18 -4.78 0.47
C GLY A 206 10.39 -4.44 1.95
N LYS A 207 11.33 -5.12 2.59
CA LYS A 207 11.68 -4.93 4.00
C LYS A 207 12.29 -3.55 4.36
N ASP A 208 12.80 -2.82 3.37
CA ASP A 208 13.36 -1.47 3.60
C ASP A 208 12.25 -0.43 3.80
N SER A 209 10.99 -0.76 3.39
CA SER A 209 9.84 0.15 3.45
C SER A 209 8.69 -0.41 4.29
N ALA A 210 8.85 -1.59 4.87
CA ALA A 210 7.87 -2.31 5.66
C ALA A 210 7.90 -1.92 7.14
#